data_b4a4d1272d8d94c7e591ac54220585fa
#
_entry.id   b4a4d1272d8d94c7e591ac54220585fa
#
_cell.length_a   1.000
_cell.length_b   1.000
_cell.length_c   1.000
_cell.angle_alpha   90.00
_cell.angle_beta   90.00
_cell.angle_gamma   90.00
#
_symmetry.space_group_name_H-M   'P 1'
#
loop_
_entity.id
_entity.type
_entity.pdbx_description
1 polymer ?
#
loop_
_entity_poly.entity_id
_entity_poly.type
_entity_poly.pdbx_seq_one_letter_code
_entity_poly.pdbx_strand_id
1 'polypeptide(L)'
;MNYNDEIKSGTSVAGFDIGENINSYLPYLYLQEVEVDRVIFSKGKSNEIHRYIIDKNIKINTSEKGEILNISCTNTYYGKYKNMLYLGITVQEVISKTDKQVIMFDSLFVNQDYGFCFVLPYPYNDIDYISHLPKDLVLKEFIVGRFEKWFRK
;
A
#
# COMPACT_ATOMS: atom_id res chain seq x y z
N MET A 1 1.60 -13.68 -11.27
CA MET A 1 1.32 -12.46 -10.54
C MET A 1 0.82 -11.38 -11.48
N ASN A 2 -0.21 -10.66 -11.11
CA ASN A 2 -0.84 -9.69 -12.03
C ASN A 2 -0.57 -8.26 -11.56
N TYR A 3 0.34 -7.56 -12.24
CA TYR A 3 0.69 -6.17 -11.93
C TYR A 3 -0.30 -5.15 -12.51
N ASN A 4 -1.36 -5.62 -13.19
CA ASN A 4 -2.39 -4.77 -13.80
C ASN A 4 -3.74 -4.85 -13.10
N ASP A 5 -3.88 -5.68 -12.06
CA ASP A 5 -5.14 -5.81 -11.33
C ASP A 5 -5.58 -4.47 -10.75
N GLU A 6 -6.88 -4.24 -10.78
CA GLU A 6 -7.47 -3.07 -10.15
C GLU A 6 -7.10 -3.01 -8.66
N ILE A 7 -6.81 -1.81 -8.19
CA ILE A 7 -6.58 -1.54 -6.77
C ILE A 7 -7.94 -1.40 -6.09
N LYS A 8 -8.29 -2.35 -5.23
CA LYS A 8 -9.57 -2.34 -4.50
C LYS A 8 -9.30 -1.94 -3.04
N SER A 9 -9.72 -0.72 -2.71
CA SER A 9 -9.50 -0.15 -1.38
C SER A 9 -9.92 -1.09 -0.26
N GLY A 10 -9.03 -1.31 0.70
CA GLY A 10 -9.28 -2.15 1.88
C GLY A 10 -9.52 -3.63 1.57
N THR A 11 -9.42 -4.05 0.33
CA THR A 11 -9.84 -5.38 -0.13
C THR A 11 -8.72 -6.16 -0.78
N SER A 12 -8.19 -5.70 -1.92
CA SER A 12 -7.23 -6.49 -2.69
C SER A 12 -6.37 -5.66 -3.62
N VAL A 13 -5.22 -6.19 -3.97
CA VAL A 13 -4.33 -5.68 -5.01
C VAL A 13 -3.37 -6.79 -5.45
N ALA A 14 -3.00 -6.79 -6.71
CA ALA A 14 -2.02 -7.73 -7.29
C ALA A 14 -2.41 -9.21 -7.16
N GLY A 15 -3.70 -9.50 -6.98
CA GLY A 15 -4.19 -10.86 -6.77
C GLY A 15 -4.17 -11.32 -5.32
N PHE A 16 -3.78 -10.46 -4.37
CA PHE A 16 -3.78 -10.77 -2.94
C PHE A 16 -4.93 -10.09 -2.24
N ASP A 17 -5.60 -10.80 -1.33
CA ASP A 17 -6.75 -10.29 -0.58
C ASP A 17 -6.38 -9.98 0.87
N ILE A 18 -6.78 -8.80 1.34
CA ILE A 18 -6.65 -8.44 2.76
C ILE A 18 -7.49 -9.40 3.61
N GLY A 19 -6.93 -9.90 4.69
CA GLY A 19 -7.61 -10.84 5.58
C GLY A 19 -7.39 -12.30 5.26
N GLU A 20 -6.97 -12.63 4.04
CA GLU A 20 -6.61 -13.99 3.67
C GLU A 20 -5.25 -14.40 4.28
N ASN A 21 -4.96 -15.69 4.29
CA ASN A 21 -3.69 -16.17 4.82
C ASN A 21 -2.65 -16.26 3.71
N ILE A 22 -1.46 -15.72 3.98
CA ILE A 22 -0.35 -15.70 3.02
C ILE A 22 0.02 -17.11 2.56
N ASN A 23 -0.18 -18.12 3.39
CA ASN A 23 0.13 -19.50 3.04
C ASN A 23 -0.73 -20.05 1.90
N SER A 24 -1.86 -19.40 1.59
CA SER A 24 -2.69 -19.75 0.43
C SER A 24 -2.03 -19.35 -0.88
N TYR A 25 -1.11 -18.40 -0.85
CA TYR A 25 -0.46 -17.85 -2.05
C TYR A 25 0.96 -18.35 -2.25
N LEU A 26 1.70 -18.65 -1.17
CA LEU A 26 3.12 -19.01 -1.25
C LEU A 26 3.42 -20.20 -2.18
N PRO A 27 2.68 -21.33 -2.13
CA PRO A 27 2.97 -22.43 -3.03
C PRO A 27 2.86 -22.04 -4.50
N TYR A 28 1.87 -21.22 -4.85
CA TYR A 28 1.68 -20.73 -6.21
C TYR A 28 2.86 -19.85 -6.66
N LEU A 29 3.32 -18.96 -5.78
CA LEU A 29 4.46 -18.10 -6.07
C LEU A 29 5.75 -18.90 -6.27
N TYR A 30 5.98 -19.91 -5.43
CA TYR A 30 7.16 -20.77 -5.55
C TYR A 30 7.14 -21.59 -6.85
N LEU A 31 5.95 -22.06 -7.28
CA LEU A 31 5.82 -22.78 -8.54
C LEU A 31 6.11 -21.90 -9.75
N GLN A 32 5.88 -20.59 -9.65
CA GLN A 32 6.18 -19.63 -10.71
C GLN A 32 7.61 -19.08 -10.65
N GLU A 33 8.42 -19.58 -9.73
CA GLU A 33 9.79 -19.12 -9.51
C GLU A 33 9.90 -17.61 -9.20
N VAL A 34 8.88 -17.07 -8.56
CA VAL A 34 8.88 -15.68 -8.11
C VAL A 34 9.75 -15.57 -6.85
N GLU A 35 10.63 -14.57 -6.84
CA GLU A 35 11.48 -14.29 -5.67
C GLU A 35 10.61 -13.85 -4.51
N VAL A 36 10.78 -14.51 -3.35
CA VAL A 36 10.05 -14.17 -2.12
C VAL A 36 11.05 -14.08 -0.97
N ASP A 37 11.19 -12.89 -0.41
CA ASP A 37 11.98 -12.65 0.80
C ASP A 37 11.03 -12.44 1.99
N ARG A 38 11.47 -12.83 3.18
CA ARG A 38 10.69 -12.69 4.40
C ARG A 38 11.50 -12.00 5.48
N VAL A 39 10.92 -10.94 6.08
CA VAL A 39 11.51 -10.21 7.20
C VAL A 39 10.52 -10.21 8.35
N ILE A 40 11.01 -10.45 9.56
CA ILE A 40 10.18 -10.47 10.76
C ILE A 40 10.50 -9.25 11.60
N PHE A 41 9.46 -8.48 11.96
CA PHE A 41 9.55 -7.31 12.84
C PHE A 41 8.86 -7.62 14.15
N SER A 42 9.50 -7.25 15.26
CA SER A 42 8.89 -7.35 16.58
C SER A 42 8.48 -5.95 17.03
N LYS A 43 7.17 -5.72 17.18
CA LYS A 43 6.64 -4.48 17.77
C LYS A 43 6.24 -4.75 19.21
N GLY A 44 7.17 -4.55 20.16
CA GLY A 44 6.90 -4.76 21.58
C GLY A 44 6.81 -6.24 21.97
N LYS A 45 6.16 -6.51 23.11
CA LYS A 45 6.23 -7.83 23.76
C LYS A 45 5.35 -8.92 23.14
N SER A 46 4.41 -8.59 22.26
CA SER A 46 3.40 -9.56 21.86
C SER A 46 2.97 -9.54 20.40
N ASN A 47 3.46 -8.58 19.60
CA ASN A 47 3.01 -8.45 18.20
C ASN A 47 4.18 -8.55 17.24
N GLU A 48 4.27 -9.67 16.58
CA GLU A 48 5.22 -9.93 15.51
C GLU A 48 4.52 -9.67 14.18
N ILE A 49 5.17 -8.88 13.32
CA ILE A 49 4.71 -8.62 11.96
C ILE A 49 5.68 -9.30 11.01
N HIS A 50 5.16 -10.08 10.10
CA HIS A 50 5.95 -10.71 9.04
C HIS A 50 5.75 -9.94 7.75
N ARG A 51 6.83 -9.54 7.11
CA ARG A 51 6.81 -8.86 5.81
C ARG A 51 7.35 -9.80 4.76
N TYR A 52 6.52 -10.08 3.77
CA TYR A 52 6.92 -10.81 2.58
C TYR A 52 7.17 -9.81 1.46
N ILE A 53 8.37 -9.87 0.88
CA ILE A 53 8.76 -9.00 -0.23
C ILE A 53 8.77 -9.87 -1.47
N ILE A 54 7.84 -9.60 -2.38
CA ILE A 54 7.61 -10.41 -3.56
C ILE A 54 8.13 -9.66 -4.77
N ASP A 55 9.05 -10.31 -5.48
CA ASP A 55 9.68 -9.79 -6.70
C ASP A 55 10.24 -8.37 -6.51
N LYS A 56 10.72 -8.07 -5.31
CA LYS A 56 11.28 -6.77 -4.88
C LYS A 56 10.30 -5.60 -4.92
N ASN A 57 9.07 -5.78 -5.39
CA ASN A 57 8.15 -4.68 -5.68
C ASN A 57 6.87 -4.70 -4.85
N ILE A 58 6.46 -5.83 -4.33
CA ILE A 58 5.24 -5.97 -3.54
C ILE A 58 5.63 -6.39 -2.13
N LYS A 59 5.18 -5.62 -1.14
CA LYS A 59 5.42 -5.92 0.27
C LYS A 59 4.09 -6.26 0.94
N ILE A 60 3.99 -7.47 1.47
CA ILE A 60 2.80 -7.93 2.17
C ILE A 60 3.14 -8.05 3.65
N ASN A 61 2.48 -7.27 4.49
CA ASN A 61 2.60 -7.37 5.93
C ASN A 61 1.51 -8.28 6.47
N THR A 62 1.91 -9.27 7.27
CA THR A 62 0.98 -10.21 7.88
C THR A 62 1.13 -10.23 9.38
N SER A 63 0.10 -10.77 10.06
CA SER A 63 0.23 -11.15 11.47
C SER A 63 1.18 -12.33 11.59
N GLU A 64 1.52 -12.68 12.83
CA GLU A 64 2.33 -13.86 13.13
C GLU A 64 1.72 -15.15 12.55
N LYS A 65 0.38 -15.21 12.50
CA LYS A 65 -0.36 -16.37 11.95
C LYS A 65 -0.52 -16.34 10.44
N GLY A 66 -0.03 -15.30 9.78
CA GLY A 66 -0.05 -15.20 8.32
C GLY A 66 -1.25 -14.44 7.74
N GLU A 67 -2.11 -13.84 8.56
CA GLU A 67 -3.21 -13.02 8.05
C GLU A 67 -2.67 -11.77 7.38
N ILE A 68 -3.07 -11.53 6.13
CA ILE A 68 -2.65 -10.35 5.38
C ILE A 68 -3.31 -9.10 5.94
N LEU A 69 -2.48 -8.15 6.42
CA LEU A 69 -2.93 -6.92 7.06
C LEU A 69 -2.91 -5.74 6.09
N ASN A 70 -1.87 -5.62 5.29
CA ASN A 70 -1.76 -4.60 4.25
C ASN A 70 -0.79 -5.03 3.17
N ILE A 71 -0.90 -4.39 2.00
CA ILE A 71 -0.09 -4.69 0.83
C ILE A 71 0.40 -3.37 0.24
N SER A 72 1.71 -3.25 0.08
CA SER A 72 2.37 -2.10 -0.51
C SER A 72 2.93 -2.47 -1.88
N CYS A 73 2.78 -1.58 -2.85
CA CYS A 73 3.30 -1.77 -4.20
C CYS A 73 4.13 -0.55 -4.62
N THR A 74 5.20 -0.81 -5.35
CA THR A 74 6.08 0.22 -5.90
C THR A 74 5.84 0.44 -7.39
N ASN A 75 6.63 1.31 -8.01
CA ASN A 75 6.40 1.89 -9.34
C ASN A 75 6.42 0.91 -10.53
N THR A 76 6.59 -0.39 -10.30
CA THR A 76 6.38 -1.39 -11.35
C THR A 76 4.95 -1.89 -11.43
N TYR A 77 4.07 -1.42 -10.53
CA TYR A 77 2.66 -1.80 -10.52
C TYR A 77 1.87 -0.85 -11.43
N TYR A 78 1.05 -1.42 -12.33
CA TYR A 78 0.35 -0.67 -13.37
C TYR A 78 -1.17 -0.61 -13.16
N GLY A 79 -1.72 -1.28 -12.14
CA GLY A 79 -3.14 -1.23 -11.82
C GLY A 79 -3.57 0.14 -11.33
N LYS A 80 -4.86 0.43 -11.42
CA LYS A 80 -5.42 1.74 -11.07
C LYS A 80 -6.42 1.63 -9.93
N TYR A 81 -6.47 2.68 -9.12
CA TYR A 81 -7.49 2.90 -8.11
C TYR A 81 -8.64 3.68 -8.73
N LYS A 82 -9.84 3.11 -8.73
CA LYS A 82 -11.06 3.70 -9.32
C LYS A 82 -10.84 4.25 -10.73
N ASN A 83 -9.99 3.61 -11.49
CA ASN A 83 -9.64 3.99 -12.86
C ASN A 83 -9.09 5.43 -13.00
N MET A 84 -8.60 6.03 -11.91
CA MET A 84 -8.12 7.42 -11.95
C MET A 84 -6.77 7.68 -11.28
N LEU A 85 -6.40 6.89 -10.26
CA LEU A 85 -5.11 7.06 -9.57
C LEU A 85 -4.20 5.86 -9.82
N TYR A 86 -2.91 6.12 -9.99
CA TYR A 86 -1.91 5.11 -10.35
C TYR A 86 -0.53 5.56 -9.90
N LEU A 87 0.43 4.65 -9.89
CA LEU A 87 1.82 5.02 -9.57
C LEU A 87 2.47 5.78 -10.73
N GLY A 88 3.25 6.79 -10.38
CA GLY A 88 3.82 7.74 -11.34
C GLY A 88 3.03 9.03 -11.46
N ILE A 89 1.87 9.10 -10.80
CA ILE A 89 1.04 10.30 -10.77
C ILE A 89 1.71 11.40 -9.93
N THR A 90 1.46 12.65 -10.26
CA THR A 90 1.95 13.79 -9.46
C THR A 90 0.94 14.19 -8.39
N VAL A 91 1.42 14.89 -7.37
CA VAL A 91 0.54 15.47 -6.33
C VAL A 91 -0.52 16.37 -6.96
N GLN A 92 -0.14 17.21 -7.95
CA GLN A 92 -1.08 18.08 -8.64
C GLN A 92 -2.21 17.28 -9.31
N GLU A 93 -1.89 16.18 -9.94
CA GLU A 93 -2.89 15.32 -10.58
C GLU A 93 -3.82 14.68 -9.55
N VAL A 94 -3.28 14.25 -8.40
CA VAL A 94 -4.12 13.74 -7.29
C VAL A 94 -5.10 14.80 -6.83
N ILE A 95 -4.63 16.04 -6.62
CA ILE A 95 -5.49 17.16 -6.21
C ILE A 95 -6.59 17.39 -7.24
N SER A 96 -6.25 17.35 -8.54
CA SER A 96 -7.22 17.62 -9.60
C SER A 96 -8.28 16.52 -9.77
N LYS A 97 -7.95 15.29 -9.37
CA LYS A 97 -8.83 14.12 -9.55
C LYS A 97 -9.60 13.72 -8.30
N THR A 98 -9.37 14.37 -7.18
CA THR A 98 -10.01 14.04 -5.90
C THR A 98 -10.58 15.28 -5.23
N ASP A 99 -11.57 15.09 -4.35
CA ASP A 99 -12.23 16.19 -3.67
C ASP A 99 -11.55 16.57 -2.37
N LYS A 100 -11.01 15.59 -1.64
CA LYS A 100 -10.38 15.81 -0.34
C LYS A 100 -9.09 15.03 -0.24
N GLN A 101 -8.08 15.62 0.41
CA GLN A 101 -6.82 14.97 0.69
C GLN A 101 -6.45 15.17 2.16
N VAL A 102 -5.98 14.12 2.80
CA VAL A 102 -5.54 14.15 4.20
C VAL A 102 -4.22 13.39 4.31
N ILE A 103 -3.28 13.97 5.02
CA ILE A 103 -2.01 13.29 5.35
C ILE A 103 -2.07 12.85 6.81
N MET A 104 -1.84 11.56 7.05
CA MET A 104 -1.70 10.98 8.38
C MET A 104 -0.38 10.21 8.38
N PHE A 105 0.55 10.62 9.25
CA PHE A 105 1.93 10.12 9.25
C PHE A 105 2.58 10.41 7.89
N ASP A 106 3.06 9.41 7.19
CA ASP A 106 3.66 9.54 5.86
C ASP A 106 2.70 9.13 4.73
N SER A 107 1.40 9.06 5.02
CA SER A 107 0.41 8.49 4.12
C SER A 107 -0.59 9.54 3.66
N LEU A 108 -0.80 9.60 2.34
CA LEU A 108 -1.76 10.51 1.70
C LEU A 108 -3.03 9.74 1.35
N PHE A 109 -4.12 10.07 2.04
CA PHE A 109 -5.46 9.53 1.81
C PHE A 109 -6.29 10.49 0.98
N VAL A 110 -7.20 9.96 0.18
CA VAL A 110 -8.08 10.76 -0.70
C VAL A 110 -9.54 10.40 -0.47
N ASN A 111 -10.42 11.42 -0.59
CA ASN A 111 -11.87 11.27 -0.57
C ASN A 111 -12.41 10.49 0.64
N GLN A 112 -11.74 10.62 1.79
CA GLN A 112 -12.12 9.92 3.03
C GLN A 112 -12.16 8.38 2.88
N ASP A 113 -11.45 7.84 1.89
CA ASP A 113 -11.27 6.41 1.73
C ASP A 113 -10.01 5.99 2.48
N TYR A 114 -10.18 5.23 3.55
CA TYR A 114 -9.08 4.83 4.44
C TYR A 114 -8.61 3.40 4.16
N GLY A 115 -8.92 2.87 2.99
CA GLY A 115 -8.43 1.57 2.54
C GLY A 115 -7.30 1.63 1.54
N PHE A 116 -6.92 2.84 1.11
CA PHE A 116 -5.87 3.09 0.11
C PHE A 116 -5.16 4.39 0.44
N CYS A 117 -3.83 4.41 0.34
CA CYS A 117 -3.06 5.65 0.46
C CYS A 117 -1.78 5.60 -0.37
N PHE A 118 -1.32 6.77 -0.79
CA PHE A 118 0.04 6.90 -1.31
C PHE A 118 1.02 7.07 -0.15
N VAL A 119 2.22 6.53 -0.29
CA VAL A 119 3.31 6.73 0.67
C VAL A 119 4.13 7.93 0.20
N LEU A 120 4.31 8.90 1.10
CA LEU A 120 5.11 10.09 0.80
C LEU A 120 6.60 9.75 0.89
N PRO A 121 7.38 10.06 -0.17
CA PRO A 121 8.81 9.73 -0.17
C PRO A 121 9.61 10.71 0.69
N TYR A 122 10.77 10.25 1.18
CA TYR A 122 11.74 11.13 1.82
C TYR A 122 12.19 12.21 0.80
N PRO A 123 12.34 13.50 1.17
CA PRO A 123 12.25 14.06 2.53
C PRO A 123 10.86 14.58 2.91
N TYR A 124 9.80 14.21 2.18
CA TYR A 124 8.43 14.71 2.40
C TYR A 124 7.59 13.82 3.32
N ASN A 125 8.21 12.86 3.96
CA ASN A 125 7.53 11.84 4.75
C ASN A 125 7.05 12.31 6.14
N ASP A 126 7.38 13.55 6.54
CA ASP A 126 6.91 14.14 7.80
C ASP A 126 6.06 15.40 7.59
N ILE A 127 5.59 15.64 6.38
CA ILE A 127 4.73 16.77 6.05
C ILE A 127 3.28 16.43 6.44
N ASP A 128 2.58 17.39 7.06
CA ASP A 128 1.21 17.19 7.57
C ASP A 128 0.11 17.72 6.64
N TYR A 129 0.45 18.61 5.70
CA TYR A 129 -0.54 19.25 4.83
C TYR A 129 -0.15 19.14 3.37
N ILE A 130 -1.12 18.79 2.53
CA ILE A 130 -0.87 18.62 1.09
C ILE A 130 -0.39 19.90 0.43
N SER A 131 -0.80 21.07 0.96
CA SER A 131 -0.35 22.37 0.43
C SER A 131 1.16 22.58 0.58
N HIS A 132 1.83 21.84 1.46
CA HIS A 132 3.27 21.92 1.66
C HIS A 132 4.06 20.96 0.77
N LEU A 133 3.39 20.09 0.01
CA LEU A 133 4.06 19.20 -0.93
C LEU A 133 4.33 19.90 -2.25
N PRO A 134 5.49 19.62 -2.90
CA PRO A 134 5.69 20.06 -4.27
C PRO A 134 4.60 19.47 -5.17
N LYS A 135 4.02 20.31 -6.02
CA LYS A 135 2.93 19.88 -6.92
C LYS A 135 3.39 18.91 -8.00
N ASP A 136 4.66 18.97 -8.36
CA ASP A 136 5.29 18.06 -9.34
C ASP A 136 5.91 16.81 -8.69
N LEU A 137 5.71 16.60 -7.38
CA LEU A 137 6.19 15.40 -6.70
C LEU A 137 5.50 14.17 -7.28
N VAL A 138 6.29 13.21 -7.73
CA VAL A 138 5.81 11.94 -8.29
C VAL A 138 5.64 10.93 -7.18
N LEU A 139 4.48 10.29 -7.13
CA LEU A 139 4.15 9.28 -6.12
C LEU A 139 4.45 7.90 -6.69
N LYS A 140 5.28 7.13 -6.00
CA LYS A 140 5.86 5.87 -6.50
C LYS A 140 5.53 4.65 -5.67
N GLU A 141 4.74 4.83 -4.61
CA GLU A 141 4.35 3.73 -3.72
C GLU A 141 2.97 3.97 -3.16
N PHE A 142 2.17 2.92 -3.04
CA PHE A 142 0.88 2.95 -2.37
C PHE A 142 0.73 1.75 -1.43
N ILE A 143 -0.22 1.86 -0.50
CA ILE A 143 -0.58 0.78 0.42
C ILE A 143 -2.09 0.59 0.39
N VAL A 144 -2.51 -0.68 0.31
CA VAL A 144 -3.90 -1.09 0.52
C VAL A 144 -3.99 -1.79 1.88
N GLY A 145 -4.96 -1.37 2.69
CA GLY A 145 -5.15 -1.92 4.03
C GLY A 145 -6.44 -1.37 4.65
N ARG A 146 -6.60 -1.56 5.95
CA ARG A 146 -7.78 -1.07 6.68
C ARG A 146 -7.31 -0.09 7.74
N PHE A 147 -7.29 1.19 7.37
CA PHE A 147 -6.70 2.26 8.19
C PHE A 147 -7.74 3.13 8.90
N GLU A 148 -9.03 2.78 8.88
CA GLU A 148 -10.13 3.56 9.46
C GLU A 148 -9.87 3.89 10.93
N LYS A 149 -9.28 2.96 11.67
CA LYS A 149 -9.02 3.15 13.11
C LYS A 149 -8.09 4.32 13.42
N TRP A 150 -7.22 4.72 12.46
CA TRP A 150 -6.32 5.87 12.64
C TRP A 150 -7.09 7.18 12.70
N PHE A 151 -8.32 7.21 12.16
CA PHE A 151 -9.15 8.40 12.05
C PHE A 151 -10.31 8.41 13.05
N ARG A 152 -10.44 7.39 13.88
CA ARG A 152 -11.43 7.32 14.96
C ARG A 152 -10.92 8.07 16.18
N LYS A 153 -11.77 8.91 16.73
CA LYS A 153 -11.50 9.62 17.98
C LYS A 153 -12.09 8.88 19.15
#